data_bc5b4d0a87411c2f6b89660d0ef54c4a
#
_entry.id   bc5b4d0a87411c2f6b89660d0ef54c4a
#
_cell.length_a   1.000
_cell.length_b   1.000
_cell.length_c   1.000
_cell.angle_alpha   90.00
_cell.angle_beta   90.00
_cell.angle_gamma   90.00
#
_symmetry.space_group_name_H-M   'P 1'
#
loop_
_entity.id
_entity.type
_entity.pdbx_description
1 polymer ?
#
loop_
_entity_poly.entity_id
_entity_poly.type
_entity_poly.pdbx_seq_one_letter_code
_entity_poly.pdbx_strand_id
1 'polypeptide(L)'
;MLAANDYRGGLGVSLFRRCSIGILLLTCLVTGPAYAELMTLKKRQQLDLSQYSVTNPEASYFDVATRKALLASTDNSLLLQSIDNLSGGMSCRQLLEIPPITNRLRIPGFYPDPQAWRQASQPLFQFEDSVSNLAGAFVATDDDYYAQCLGRFLDQWASQDALVHFHYSPSDRQAWYATESMIFAAAMAYSIVRPELEDQPEQRERIEDWFSRLAYRHAYVPNQTKESCCNNHFYRRALYATMIGVLTEDNELFRYGVGAVYSALNEMTQQGGLPRELARGRRAVHYQNYALMYLVTNMQIISRQGYDIFHLKVDGHTIKDAVDFLLDAIEDASILGENIPREQYHGFLRDNQYSSWMEIYQQHFSDPRIAEFLITQRPIYNRSAGGYVTLFFMDPTVQKYRRPKTEDEEKQQLSVYGKESSPL
;
A
#
# COMPACT_ATOMS: atom_id res chain seq x y z
N MET A 1 68.78 -16.63 45.66
CA MET A 1 68.95 -16.45 47.12
C MET A 1 67.58 -16.77 47.69
N LEU A 2 67.48 -17.98 48.26
CA LEU A 2 67.40 -18.35 49.68
C LEU A 2 66.02 -17.89 50.25
N ALA A 3 65.23 -18.69 50.97
CA ALA A 3 65.29 -20.08 51.38
C ALA A 3 63.92 -20.49 51.91
N ALA A 4 63.65 -21.75 51.82
CA ALA A 4 62.65 -22.55 52.47
C ALA A 4 62.53 -22.36 53.99
N ASN A 5 61.39 -22.72 54.59
CA ASN A 5 61.38 -23.66 55.69
C ASN A 5 60.01 -24.31 55.91
N ASP A 6 60.08 -25.61 56.02
CA ASP A 6 59.10 -26.58 56.51
C ASP A 6 58.67 -26.32 57.96
N TYR A 7 57.40 -26.73 58.30
CA TYR A 7 57.23 -27.59 59.51
C TYR A 7 55.96 -28.47 59.38
N ARG A 8 56.17 -29.74 59.67
CA ARG A 8 55.22 -30.85 59.76
C ARG A 8 54.38 -30.81 61.04
N GLY A 9 53.23 -31.43 60.94
CA GLY A 9 52.73 -32.17 62.09
C GLY A 9 51.21 -32.23 62.25
N GLY A 10 50.64 -33.43 62.17
CA GLY A 10 49.64 -33.87 63.09
C GLY A 10 48.28 -34.37 62.54
N LEU A 11 48.17 -35.70 62.54
CA LEU A 11 46.95 -36.49 62.29
C LEU A 11 45.72 -36.08 63.10
N GLY A 12 44.57 -36.07 62.49
CA GLY A 12 43.26 -36.06 63.14
C GLY A 12 42.17 -36.52 62.20
N VAL A 13 41.80 -37.78 62.27
CA VAL A 13 40.69 -38.39 61.51
C VAL A 13 39.38 -37.99 62.19
N SER A 14 38.50 -37.35 61.44
CA SER A 14 37.06 -37.29 61.80
C SER A 14 36.19 -37.40 60.57
N LEU A 15 35.42 -38.46 60.53
CA LEU A 15 34.37 -38.73 59.59
C LEU A 15 33.22 -37.62 59.69
N PHE A 16 33.08 -36.84 58.69
CA PHE A 16 31.79 -36.07 58.51
C PHE A 16 31.18 -36.44 57.17
N ARG A 17 29.95 -36.97 57.26
CA ARG A 17 29.02 -37.22 56.15
C ARG A 17 28.82 -35.94 55.36
N ARG A 18 29.19 -35.90 54.09
CA ARG A 18 28.81 -34.83 53.16
C ARG A 18 27.43 -35.08 52.64
N CYS A 19 26.42 -34.34 53.14
CA CYS A 19 25.20 -34.12 52.45
C CYS A 19 25.48 -33.17 51.30
N SER A 20 25.46 -33.68 50.07
CA SER A 20 25.51 -32.86 48.86
C SER A 20 24.13 -32.29 48.61
N ILE A 21 23.87 -31.03 48.99
CA ILE A 21 22.71 -30.27 48.55
C ILE A 21 23.01 -29.80 47.11
N GLY A 22 22.41 -30.48 46.14
CA GLY A 22 22.42 -30.05 44.76
C GLY A 22 21.55 -28.79 44.63
N ILE A 23 22.19 -27.64 44.50
CA ILE A 23 21.50 -26.40 44.10
C ILE A 23 21.21 -26.52 42.60
N LEU A 24 19.95 -26.87 42.26
CA LEU A 24 19.46 -26.75 40.91
C LEU A 24 19.32 -25.25 40.62
N LEU A 25 20.28 -24.67 39.93
CA LEU A 25 20.16 -23.34 39.33
C LEU A 25 19.13 -23.41 38.20
N LEU A 26 17.88 -23.12 38.54
CA LEU A 26 16.84 -22.82 37.56
C LEU A 26 17.19 -21.48 36.92
N THR A 27 17.95 -21.54 35.81
CA THR A 27 18.09 -20.36 34.94
C THR A 27 16.72 -20.07 34.29
N CYS A 28 15.95 -19.22 34.94
CA CYS A 28 14.83 -18.54 34.25
C CYS A 28 15.48 -17.74 33.12
N LEU A 29 15.43 -18.29 31.91
CA LEU A 29 15.56 -17.51 30.68
C LEU A 29 14.40 -16.51 30.70
N VAL A 30 14.65 -15.31 31.19
CA VAL A 30 13.81 -14.16 30.96
C VAL A 30 13.96 -13.86 29.47
N THR A 31 13.11 -14.49 28.67
CA THR A 31 12.89 -14.05 27.28
C THR A 31 12.25 -12.67 27.38
N GLY A 32 13.09 -11.62 27.36
CA GLY A 32 12.59 -10.27 27.12
C GLY A 32 11.77 -10.28 25.82
N PRO A 33 10.84 -9.32 25.63
CA PRO A 33 10.07 -9.22 24.42
C PRO A 33 11.07 -9.20 23.26
N ALA A 34 11.00 -10.21 22.40
CA ALA A 34 11.78 -10.24 21.17
C ALA A 34 11.28 -9.09 20.31
N TYR A 35 11.97 -7.97 20.35
CA TYR A 35 11.74 -6.91 19.38
C TYR A 35 12.04 -7.49 18.01
N ALA A 36 11.05 -7.47 17.12
CA ALA A 36 11.25 -7.87 15.75
C ALA A 36 12.44 -7.08 15.17
N GLU A 37 13.40 -7.76 14.58
CA GLU A 37 14.57 -7.10 14.04
C GLU A 37 14.20 -6.39 12.76
N LEU A 38 14.36 -5.06 12.76
CA LEU A 38 13.98 -4.23 11.60
C LEU A 38 14.72 -4.69 10.33
N MET A 39 13.96 -4.89 9.27
CA MET A 39 14.47 -5.19 7.94
C MET A 39 15.29 -4.01 7.42
N THR A 40 16.58 -4.23 7.17
CA THR A 40 17.48 -3.25 6.56
C THR A 40 17.45 -3.41 5.02
N LEU A 41 17.88 -2.37 4.30
CA LEU A 41 18.07 -2.48 2.84
C LEU A 41 18.99 -3.66 2.48
N LYS A 42 20.08 -3.87 3.23
CA LYS A 42 21.02 -4.97 3.00
C LYS A 42 20.36 -6.34 3.21
N LYS A 43 19.61 -6.53 4.28
CA LYS A 43 18.87 -7.79 4.54
C LYS A 43 17.84 -8.05 3.43
N ARG A 44 17.12 -7.02 3.01
CA ARG A 44 16.14 -7.14 1.92
C ARG A 44 16.80 -7.58 0.61
N GLN A 45 17.97 -7.05 0.27
CA GLN A 45 18.73 -7.45 -0.92
C GLN A 45 19.25 -8.89 -0.85
N GLN A 46 19.27 -9.51 0.32
CA GLN A 46 19.70 -10.90 0.54
C GLN A 46 18.52 -11.90 0.52
N LEU A 47 17.28 -11.44 0.38
CA LEU A 47 16.12 -12.33 0.22
C LEU A 47 16.27 -13.16 -1.06
N ASP A 48 16.15 -14.49 -0.93
CA ASP A 48 16.02 -15.34 -2.10
C ASP A 48 14.57 -15.32 -2.61
N LEU A 49 14.39 -14.61 -3.70
CA LEU A 49 13.10 -14.44 -4.37
C LEU A 49 13.13 -15.04 -5.79
N SER A 50 14.10 -15.92 -6.08
CA SER A 50 14.32 -16.49 -7.40
C SER A 50 13.12 -17.29 -7.94
N GLN A 51 12.31 -17.85 -7.04
CA GLN A 51 11.07 -18.57 -7.39
C GLN A 51 9.95 -17.66 -7.90
N TYR A 52 10.05 -16.35 -7.74
CA TYR A 52 9.05 -15.40 -8.21
C TYR A 52 9.44 -14.83 -9.57
N SER A 53 8.55 -14.94 -10.53
CA SER A 53 8.68 -14.38 -11.89
C SER A 53 7.31 -13.97 -12.42
N VAL A 54 7.30 -13.11 -13.40
CA VAL A 54 6.09 -12.79 -14.15
C VAL A 54 5.66 -14.03 -14.92
N THR A 55 4.42 -14.43 -14.74
CA THR A 55 3.83 -15.64 -15.39
C THR A 55 2.76 -15.28 -16.41
N ASN A 56 2.13 -14.11 -16.23
CA ASN A 56 1.10 -13.61 -17.14
C ASN A 56 1.22 -12.07 -17.26
N PRO A 57 1.94 -11.56 -18.26
CA PRO A 57 2.15 -10.13 -18.47
C PRO A 57 0.88 -9.37 -18.89
N GLU A 58 -0.15 -10.06 -19.38
CA GLU A 58 -1.44 -9.47 -19.75
C GLU A 58 -2.41 -9.35 -18.54
N ALA A 59 -2.03 -9.88 -17.37
CA ALA A 59 -2.89 -9.84 -16.22
C ALA A 59 -2.94 -8.45 -15.58
N SER A 60 -4.12 -7.85 -15.51
CA SER A 60 -4.40 -6.74 -14.61
C SER A 60 -4.53 -7.21 -13.16
N TYR A 61 -4.62 -6.28 -12.21
CA TYR A 61 -4.76 -6.57 -10.77
C TYR A 61 -6.13 -7.14 -10.38
N PHE A 62 -7.06 -7.25 -11.33
CA PHE A 62 -8.31 -8.02 -11.21
C PHE A 62 -8.67 -8.68 -12.55
N ASP A 63 -9.69 -9.51 -12.57
CA ASP A 63 -10.19 -10.12 -13.78
C ASP A 63 -11.11 -9.14 -14.51
N VAL A 64 -10.56 -8.42 -15.48
CA VAL A 64 -11.26 -7.37 -16.24
C VAL A 64 -12.44 -7.95 -17.02
N ALA A 65 -12.25 -9.06 -17.71
CA ALA A 65 -13.31 -9.66 -18.55
C ALA A 65 -14.50 -10.15 -17.69
N THR A 66 -14.20 -10.89 -16.61
CA THR A 66 -15.24 -11.32 -15.67
C THR A 66 -15.96 -10.11 -15.06
N ARG A 67 -15.23 -9.04 -14.75
CA ARG A 67 -15.84 -7.86 -14.13
C ARG A 67 -16.73 -7.09 -15.10
N LYS A 68 -16.31 -6.90 -16.35
CA LYS A 68 -17.13 -6.30 -17.42
C LYS A 68 -18.45 -7.05 -17.60
N ALA A 69 -18.37 -8.39 -17.71
CA ALA A 69 -19.57 -9.23 -17.85
C ALA A 69 -20.54 -9.10 -16.64
N LEU A 70 -20.01 -9.01 -15.42
CA LEU A 70 -20.78 -8.80 -14.21
C LEU A 70 -21.48 -7.43 -14.22
N LEU A 71 -20.77 -6.37 -14.57
CA LEU A 71 -21.30 -5.02 -14.56
C LEU A 71 -22.37 -4.80 -15.65
N ALA A 72 -22.25 -5.46 -16.78
CA ALA A 72 -23.24 -5.41 -17.86
C ALA A 72 -24.64 -5.90 -17.46
N SER A 73 -24.74 -6.73 -16.42
CA SER A 73 -25.99 -7.33 -15.95
C SER A 73 -26.32 -7.01 -14.49
N THR A 74 -25.57 -6.10 -13.85
CA THR A 74 -25.77 -5.80 -12.43
C THR A 74 -27.03 -4.97 -12.20
N ASP A 75 -27.78 -5.34 -11.15
CA ASP A 75 -28.88 -4.54 -10.58
C ASP A 75 -28.47 -3.91 -9.23
N ASN A 76 -27.25 -4.10 -8.80
CA ASN A 76 -26.74 -3.60 -7.52
C ASN A 76 -26.63 -2.07 -7.55
N SER A 77 -27.39 -1.41 -6.68
CA SER A 77 -27.50 0.06 -6.65
C SER A 77 -26.17 0.79 -6.36
N LEU A 78 -25.23 0.16 -5.62
CA LEU A 78 -23.91 0.75 -5.36
C LEU A 78 -23.01 0.68 -6.60
N LEU A 79 -23.07 -0.42 -7.34
CA LEU A 79 -22.32 -0.57 -8.58
C LEU A 79 -22.90 0.38 -9.66
N LEU A 80 -24.23 0.46 -9.78
CA LEU A 80 -24.88 1.42 -10.68
C LEU A 80 -24.52 2.85 -10.34
N GLN A 81 -24.51 3.23 -9.06
CA GLN A 81 -24.05 4.55 -8.63
C GLN A 81 -22.58 4.81 -9.01
N SER A 82 -21.72 3.80 -8.90
CA SER A 82 -20.31 3.91 -9.30
C SER A 82 -20.16 4.09 -10.81
N ILE A 83 -20.99 3.43 -11.61
CA ILE A 83 -21.06 3.59 -13.08
C ILE A 83 -21.52 5.01 -13.43
N ASP A 84 -22.59 5.49 -12.81
CA ASP A 84 -23.11 6.83 -13.04
C ASP A 84 -22.09 7.93 -12.74
N ASN A 85 -21.28 7.76 -11.71
CA ASN A 85 -20.21 8.70 -11.35
C ASN A 85 -19.11 8.83 -12.42
N LEU A 86 -19.00 7.87 -13.35
CA LEU A 86 -18.03 7.91 -14.45
C LEU A 86 -18.50 8.76 -15.64
N SER A 87 -19.79 9.10 -15.71
CA SER A 87 -20.41 9.74 -16.88
C SER A 87 -20.05 11.21 -17.12
N GLY A 88 -19.34 11.86 -16.19
CA GLY A 88 -19.05 13.31 -16.23
C GLY A 88 -17.59 13.66 -16.57
N GLY A 89 -16.78 12.72 -17.09
CA GLY A 89 -15.37 12.93 -17.39
C GLY A 89 -15.11 13.86 -18.59
N MET A 90 -13.86 14.35 -18.71
CA MET A 90 -13.40 15.12 -19.86
C MET A 90 -13.41 14.25 -21.12
N SER A 91 -13.76 14.83 -22.27
CA SER A 91 -13.62 14.15 -23.55
C SER A 91 -12.14 13.82 -23.84
N CYS A 92 -11.90 12.79 -24.66
CA CYS A 92 -10.54 12.44 -25.04
C CYS A 92 -9.77 13.61 -25.69
N ARG A 93 -10.46 14.43 -26.47
CA ARG A 93 -9.87 15.63 -27.07
C ARG A 93 -9.36 16.59 -26.00
N GLN A 94 -10.15 16.88 -24.96
CA GLN A 94 -9.76 17.77 -23.87
C GLN A 94 -8.59 17.17 -23.04
N LEU A 95 -8.60 15.84 -22.84
CA LEU A 95 -7.49 15.16 -22.14
C LEU A 95 -6.17 15.29 -22.91
N LEU A 96 -6.20 15.15 -24.23
CA LEU A 96 -5.02 15.30 -25.08
C LEU A 96 -4.50 16.76 -25.18
N GLU A 97 -5.29 17.75 -24.75
CA GLU A 97 -4.85 19.14 -24.60
C GLU A 97 -4.06 19.37 -23.29
N ILE A 98 -4.07 18.41 -22.33
CA ILE A 98 -3.28 18.51 -21.09
C ILE A 98 -1.81 18.26 -21.43
N PRO A 99 -0.93 19.24 -21.21
CA PRO A 99 0.48 19.07 -21.55
C PRO A 99 1.17 18.10 -20.57
N PRO A 100 2.01 17.17 -21.05
CA PRO A 100 2.86 16.35 -20.21
C PRO A 100 3.81 17.18 -19.33
N ILE A 101 4.07 16.70 -18.13
CA ILE A 101 4.94 17.37 -17.17
C ILE A 101 6.40 17.01 -17.50
N THR A 102 7.10 17.89 -18.20
CA THR A 102 8.52 17.73 -18.56
C THR A 102 9.46 18.54 -17.67
N ASN A 103 8.93 19.56 -17.00
CA ASN A 103 9.70 20.40 -16.10
C ASN A 103 9.70 19.87 -14.66
N ARG A 104 10.70 20.31 -13.89
CA ARG A 104 10.81 19.96 -12.48
C ARG A 104 9.62 20.51 -11.67
N LEU A 105 8.91 19.62 -11.00
CA LEU A 105 7.86 19.96 -10.05
C LEU A 105 8.46 20.47 -8.73
N ARG A 106 7.79 21.45 -8.13
CA ARG A 106 8.07 21.92 -6.78
C ARG A 106 6.78 21.85 -5.97
N ILE A 107 6.74 20.93 -5.02
CA ILE A 107 5.57 20.71 -4.16
C ILE A 107 6.01 20.94 -2.71
N PRO A 108 5.38 21.88 -1.99
CA PRO A 108 5.70 22.16 -0.60
C PRO A 108 5.36 20.99 0.31
N GLY A 109 5.81 21.03 1.56
CA GLY A 109 5.47 20.02 2.56
C GLY A 109 3.98 20.01 2.89
N PHE A 110 3.36 18.84 2.99
CA PHE A 110 1.95 18.72 3.32
C PHE A 110 1.62 19.31 4.70
N TYR A 111 2.37 18.96 5.74
CA TYR A 111 2.05 19.39 7.10
C TYR A 111 2.21 20.88 7.37
N PRO A 112 3.24 21.56 6.84
CA PRO A 112 3.38 23.00 6.99
C PRO A 112 2.28 23.80 6.30
N ASP A 113 1.86 23.37 5.09
CA ASP A 113 0.86 24.05 4.28
C ASP A 113 0.09 23.07 3.38
N PRO A 114 -0.98 22.45 3.90
CA PRO A 114 -1.79 21.49 3.14
C PRO A 114 -2.48 22.12 1.91
N GLN A 115 -2.78 23.43 1.94
CA GLN A 115 -3.43 24.11 0.84
C GLN A 115 -2.46 24.32 -0.33
N ALA A 116 -1.29 24.87 -0.08
CA ALA A 116 -0.25 25.04 -1.09
C ALA A 116 0.20 23.68 -1.65
N TRP A 117 0.28 22.66 -0.80
CA TRP A 117 0.57 21.30 -1.26
C TRP A 117 -0.50 20.80 -2.25
N ARG A 118 -1.79 20.96 -1.95
CA ARG A 118 -2.88 20.55 -2.84
C ARG A 118 -2.83 21.29 -4.18
N GLN A 119 -2.65 22.60 -4.13
CA GLN A 119 -2.57 23.43 -5.35
C GLN A 119 -1.39 23.01 -6.24
N ALA A 120 -0.21 22.83 -5.64
CA ALA A 120 1.00 22.43 -6.38
C ALA A 120 0.91 20.98 -6.93
N SER A 121 0.12 20.10 -6.28
CA SER A 121 -0.09 18.71 -6.70
C SER A 121 -1.23 18.57 -7.73
N GLN A 122 -2.02 19.60 -7.97
CA GLN A 122 -3.21 19.55 -8.82
C GLN A 122 -2.96 18.96 -10.22
N PRO A 123 -1.86 19.28 -10.94
CA PRO A 123 -1.61 18.66 -12.24
C PRO A 123 -1.44 17.13 -12.18
N LEU A 124 -0.84 16.62 -11.11
CA LEU A 124 -0.70 15.17 -10.88
C LEU A 124 -2.05 14.53 -10.55
N PHE A 125 -2.85 15.17 -9.68
CA PHE A 125 -4.19 14.70 -9.36
C PHE A 125 -5.09 14.64 -10.59
N GLN A 126 -5.02 15.67 -11.45
CA GLN A 126 -5.77 15.68 -12.70
C GLN A 126 -5.36 14.52 -13.61
N PHE A 127 -4.08 14.22 -13.71
CA PHE A 127 -3.59 13.07 -14.45
C PHE A 127 -4.10 11.75 -13.85
N GLU A 128 -3.96 11.56 -12.53
CA GLU A 128 -4.41 10.36 -11.81
C GLU A 128 -5.93 10.12 -12.00
N ASP A 129 -6.73 11.17 -11.84
CA ASP A 129 -8.17 11.11 -12.04
C ASP A 129 -8.53 10.80 -13.51
N SER A 130 -7.80 11.38 -14.47
CA SER A 130 -8.03 11.14 -15.90
C SER A 130 -7.79 9.69 -16.29
N VAL A 131 -6.65 9.11 -15.91
CA VAL A 131 -6.35 7.71 -16.25
C VAL A 131 -7.30 6.75 -15.53
N SER A 132 -7.64 7.02 -14.27
CA SER A 132 -8.58 6.21 -13.50
C SER A 132 -9.99 6.26 -14.06
N ASN A 133 -10.46 7.45 -14.50
CA ASN A 133 -11.78 7.62 -15.12
C ASN A 133 -11.88 6.87 -16.44
N LEU A 134 -10.87 6.97 -17.31
CA LEU A 134 -10.86 6.25 -18.59
C LEU A 134 -10.89 4.73 -18.37
N ALA A 135 -10.05 4.22 -17.48
CA ALA A 135 -10.02 2.80 -17.16
C ALA A 135 -11.33 2.33 -16.52
N GLY A 136 -11.90 3.12 -15.60
CA GLY A 136 -13.20 2.84 -14.97
C GLY A 136 -14.34 2.83 -15.99
N ALA A 137 -14.39 3.82 -16.90
CA ALA A 137 -15.39 3.90 -17.94
C ALA A 137 -15.30 2.72 -18.93
N PHE A 138 -14.09 2.31 -19.32
CA PHE A 138 -13.90 1.12 -20.13
C PHE A 138 -14.46 -0.15 -19.46
N VAL A 139 -14.15 -0.36 -18.17
CA VAL A 139 -14.65 -1.52 -17.42
C VAL A 139 -16.18 -1.47 -17.27
N ALA A 140 -16.74 -0.28 -17.08
CA ALA A 140 -18.18 -0.10 -16.85
C ALA A 140 -19.03 -0.24 -18.11
N THR A 141 -18.49 0.15 -19.28
CA THR A 141 -19.29 0.28 -20.54
C THR A 141 -18.89 -0.70 -21.61
N ASP A 142 -17.73 -1.33 -21.50
CA ASP A 142 -17.12 -2.17 -22.53
C ASP A 142 -16.91 -1.44 -23.88
N ASP A 143 -16.69 -0.11 -23.83
CA ASP A 143 -16.49 0.73 -25.02
C ASP A 143 -15.00 0.99 -25.23
N ASP A 144 -14.46 0.46 -26.32
CA ASP A 144 -13.06 0.59 -26.75
C ASP A 144 -12.61 2.05 -26.89
N TYR A 145 -13.52 2.99 -27.07
CA TYR A 145 -13.20 4.41 -27.12
C TYR A 145 -12.38 4.85 -25.91
N TYR A 146 -12.72 4.36 -24.72
CA TYR A 146 -12.01 4.71 -23.48
C TYR A 146 -10.63 4.08 -23.41
N ALA A 147 -10.49 2.83 -23.85
CA ALA A 147 -9.19 2.14 -23.89
C ALA A 147 -8.25 2.83 -24.88
N GLN A 148 -8.74 3.14 -26.09
CA GLN A 148 -8.00 3.85 -27.12
C GLN A 148 -7.63 5.27 -26.71
N CYS A 149 -8.50 5.94 -25.97
CA CYS A 149 -8.21 7.27 -25.43
C CYS A 149 -7.10 7.21 -24.38
N LEU A 150 -7.18 6.25 -23.45
CA LEU A 150 -6.14 6.06 -22.42
C LEU A 150 -4.78 5.75 -23.04
N GLY A 151 -4.75 4.86 -24.03
CA GLY A 151 -3.52 4.55 -24.77
C GLY A 151 -2.89 5.80 -25.38
N ARG A 152 -3.67 6.60 -26.12
CA ARG A 152 -3.18 7.87 -26.72
C ARG A 152 -2.72 8.88 -25.68
N PHE A 153 -3.44 9.00 -24.57
CA PHE A 153 -3.07 9.93 -23.49
C PHE A 153 -1.73 9.53 -22.85
N LEU A 154 -1.53 8.25 -22.54
CA LEU A 154 -0.26 7.76 -22.00
C LEU A 154 0.89 7.85 -23.00
N ASP A 155 0.64 7.56 -24.28
CA ASP A 155 1.63 7.67 -25.36
C ASP A 155 2.12 9.11 -25.54
N GLN A 156 1.23 10.10 -25.40
CA GLN A 156 1.60 11.51 -25.42
C GLN A 156 2.59 11.85 -24.27
N TRP A 157 2.35 11.30 -23.07
CA TRP A 157 3.25 11.51 -21.94
C TRP A 157 4.58 10.76 -22.10
N ALA A 158 4.51 9.54 -22.58
CA ALA A 158 5.68 8.70 -22.88
C ALA A 158 6.58 9.33 -23.95
N SER A 159 6.00 9.79 -25.07
CA SER A 159 6.74 10.37 -26.19
C SER A 159 7.47 11.67 -25.85
N GLN A 160 7.08 12.35 -24.75
CA GLN A 160 7.73 13.57 -24.26
C GLN A 160 8.64 13.31 -23.04
N ASP A 161 8.93 12.07 -22.72
CA ASP A 161 9.73 11.71 -21.53
C ASP A 161 9.22 12.35 -20.24
N ALA A 162 7.90 12.47 -20.08
CA ALA A 162 7.31 13.14 -18.93
C ALA A 162 7.85 12.57 -17.61
N LEU A 163 8.30 13.44 -16.71
CA LEU A 163 8.85 13.12 -15.38
C LEU A 163 10.14 12.26 -15.38
N VAL A 164 10.63 11.79 -16.52
CA VAL A 164 11.85 10.95 -16.60
C VAL A 164 13.10 11.70 -16.13
N HIS A 165 13.20 13.01 -16.39
CA HIS A 165 14.36 13.81 -16.02
C HIS A 165 14.28 14.39 -14.59
N PHE A 166 13.24 14.06 -13.85
CA PHE A 166 13.10 14.46 -12.46
C PHE A 166 14.00 13.64 -11.54
N HIS A 167 14.84 14.30 -10.74
CA HIS A 167 15.76 13.65 -9.81
C HIS A 167 15.32 13.86 -8.36
N TYR A 168 15.48 12.83 -7.53
CA TYR A 168 15.26 12.97 -6.10
C TYR A 168 16.14 14.07 -5.50
N SER A 169 15.53 14.93 -4.70
CA SER A 169 16.22 15.92 -3.88
C SER A 169 15.58 15.96 -2.49
N PRO A 170 16.36 15.95 -1.41
CA PRO A 170 15.84 16.09 -0.06
C PRO A 170 14.99 17.36 0.14
N SER A 171 15.30 18.44 -0.59
CA SER A 171 14.55 19.70 -0.55
C SER A 171 13.20 19.63 -1.28
N ASP A 172 13.04 18.73 -2.27
CA ASP A 172 11.84 18.60 -3.09
C ASP A 172 11.21 17.20 -2.96
N ARG A 173 11.42 16.53 -1.82
CA ARG A 173 10.93 15.16 -1.60
C ARG A 173 9.42 14.99 -1.81
N GLN A 174 8.62 16.02 -1.59
CA GLN A 174 7.17 15.95 -1.79
C GLN A 174 6.79 15.82 -3.26
N ALA A 175 7.47 16.50 -4.16
CA ALA A 175 7.28 16.33 -5.60
C ALA A 175 7.62 14.91 -6.05
N TRP A 176 8.68 14.33 -5.48
CA TRP A 176 9.04 12.93 -5.72
C TRP A 176 7.94 11.97 -5.28
N TYR A 177 7.42 12.14 -4.05
CA TYR A 177 6.38 11.28 -3.52
C TYR A 177 5.04 11.42 -4.25
N ALA A 178 4.68 12.62 -4.71
CA ALA A 178 3.49 12.84 -5.51
C ALA A 178 3.62 12.18 -6.90
N THR A 179 4.80 12.24 -7.53
CA THR A 179 5.08 11.56 -8.80
C THR A 179 4.93 10.04 -8.68
N GLU A 180 5.36 9.44 -7.55
CA GLU A 180 5.16 8.00 -7.31
C GLU A 180 3.68 7.58 -7.37
N SER A 181 2.77 8.39 -6.81
CA SER A 181 1.31 8.12 -6.88
C SER A 181 0.81 8.17 -8.33
N MET A 182 1.26 9.14 -9.11
CA MET A 182 0.89 9.28 -10.52
C MET A 182 1.36 8.08 -11.36
N ILE A 183 2.62 7.65 -11.19
CA ILE A 183 3.16 6.48 -11.89
C ILE A 183 2.31 5.24 -11.59
N PHE A 184 1.93 5.06 -10.33
CA PHE A 184 1.09 3.96 -9.91
C PHE A 184 -0.28 4.00 -10.59
N ALA A 185 -0.98 5.13 -10.51
CA ALA A 185 -2.29 5.29 -11.15
C ALA A 185 -2.24 4.98 -12.65
N ALA A 186 -1.20 5.47 -13.34
CA ALA A 186 -1.00 5.21 -14.77
C ALA A 186 -0.78 3.71 -15.07
N ALA A 187 0.10 3.03 -14.32
CA ALA A 187 0.38 1.63 -14.54
C ALA A 187 -0.83 0.73 -14.27
N MET A 188 -1.60 1.02 -13.21
CA MET A 188 -2.82 0.28 -12.89
C MET A 188 -3.90 0.49 -13.96
N ALA A 189 -4.14 1.72 -14.39
CA ALA A 189 -5.10 2.02 -15.44
C ALA A 189 -4.69 1.38 -16.78
N TYR A 190 -3.41 1.47 -17.14
CA TYR A 190 -2.89 0.84 -18.36
C TYR A 190 -3.04 -0.68 -18.34
N SER A 191 -2.81 -1.34 -17.20
CA SER A 191 -2.98 -2.81 -17.09
C SER A 191 -4.39 -3.29 -17.42
N ILE A 192 -5.40 -2.42 -17.26
CA ILE A 192 -6.80 -2.72 -17.57
C ILE A 192 -7.05 -2.72 -19.09
N VAL A 193 -6.44 -1.77 -19.81
CA VAL A 193 -6.71 -1.52 -21.22
C VAL A 193 -5.63 -2.07 -22.17
N ARG A 194 -4.51 -2.54 -21.63
CA ARG A 194 -3.37 -3.02 -22.41
C ARG A 194 -3.73 -4.07 -23.47
N PRO A 195 -4.61 -5.06 -23.19
CA PRO A 195 -5.02 -6.04 -24.22
C PRO A 195 -5.72 -5.39 -25.41
N GLU A 196 -6.48 -4.31 -25.21
CA GLU A 196 -7.21 -3.59 -26.27
C GLU A 196 -6.30 -2.75 -27.19
N LEU A 197 -5.00 -2.70 -26.87
CA LEU A 197 -3.98 -1.97 -27.64
C LEU A 197 -3.06 -2.93 -28.42
N GLU A 198 -3.47 -4.19 -28.62
CA GLU A 198 -2.66 -5.21 -29.29
C GLU A 198 -2.27 -4.79 -30.72
N ASP A 199 -3.18 -4.13 -31.44
CA ASP A 199 -2.95 -3.63 -32.80
C ASP A 199 -2.03 -2.40 -32.86
N GLN A 200 -1.51 -1.92 -31.73
CA GLN A 200 -0.68 -0.71 -31.60
C GLN A 200 0.68 -1.01 -30.91
N PRO A 201 1.48 -1.92 -31.45
CA PRO A 201 2.69 -2.40 -30.77
C PRO A 201 3.71 -1.28 -30.48
N GLU A 202 3.90 -0.33 -31.40
CA GLU A 202 4.83 0.79 -31.20
C GLU A 202 4.37 1.73 -30.07
N GLN A 203 3.08 1.92 -29.91
CA GLN A 203 2.51 2.70 -28.81
C GLN A 203 2.72 1.99 -27.48
N ARG A 204 2.43 0.68 -27.43
CA ARG A 204 2.68 -0.14 -26.25
C ARG A 204 4.14 -0.10 -25.84
N GLU A 205 5.06 -0.31 -26.77
CA GLU A 205 6.50 -0.28 -26.52
C GLU A 205 6.94 1.06 -25.92
N ARG A 206 6.49 2.20 -26.47
CA ARG A 206 6.83 3.53 -25.91
C ARG A 206 6.30 3.73 -24.51
N ILE A 207 5.06 3.34 -24.23
CA ILE A 207 4.43 3.46 -22.89
C ILE A 207 5.18 2.57 -21.89
N GLU A 208 5.45 1.34 -22.25
CA GLU A 208 6.10 0.35 -21.38
C GLU A 208 7.58 0.72 -21.10
N ASP A 209 8.32 1.23 -22.10
CA ASP A 209 9.65 1.78 -21.90
C ASP A 209 9.65 3.00 -20.95
N TRP A 210 8.69 3.90 -21.14
CA TRP A 210 8.52 5.05 -20.26
C TRP A 210 8.24 4.62 -18.83
N PHE A 211 7.35 3.66 -18.59
CA PHE A 211 7.07 3.09 -17.27
C PHE A 211 8.31 2.43 -16.66
N SER A 212 9.03 1.64 -17.44
CA SER A 212 10.26 0.99 -16.98
C SER A 212 11.29 2.01 -16.49
N ARG A 213 11.55 3.05 -17.29
CA ARG A 213 12.48 4.13 -16.91
C ARG A 213 12.04 4.87 -15.64
N LEU A 214 10.75 5.15 -15.48
CA LEU A 214 10.21 5.75 -14.27
C LEU A 214 10.33 4.80 -13.06
N ALA A 215 10.01 3.52 -13.23
CA ALA A 215 10.08 2.53 -12.16
C ALA A 215 11.51 2.38 -11.64
N TYR A 216 12.48 2.19 -12.51
CA TYR A 216 13.89 2.09 -12.11
C TYR A 216 14.39 3.36 -11.42
N ARG A 217 13.98 4.53 -11.88
CA ARG A 217 14.35 5.80 -11.25
C ARG A 217 13.78 5.93 -9.84
N HIS A 218 12.53 5.58 -9.65
CA HIS A 218 11.81 5.79 -8.40
C HIS A 218 11.97 4.64 -7.41
N ALA A 219 12.06 3.38 -7.85
CA ALA A 219 12.27 2.23 -6.98
C ALA A 219 13.61 2.29 -6.25
N TYR A 220 14.65 2.70 -6.95
CA TYR A 220 16.01 2.80 -6.44
C TYR A 220 16.40 4.24 -6.06
N VAL A 221 15.73 4.81 -5.09
CA VAL A 221 16.01 6.16 -4.60
C VAL A 221 17.48 6.26 -4.15
N PRO A 222 18.28 7.17 -4.72
CA PRO A 222 19.64 7.38 -4.28
C PRO A 222 19.69 7.76 -2.80
N ASN A 223 20.62 7.18 -2.05
CA ASN A 223 20.77 7.42 -0.61
C ASN A 223 19.46 7.20 0.16
N GLN A 224 18.81 6.06 -0.07
CA GLN A 224 17.63 5.67 0.72
C GLN A 224 17.92 5.91 2.19
N THR A 225 17.39 7.01 2.70
CA THR A 225 17.57 7.36 4.10
C THR A 225 16.94 6.26 4.95
N LYS A 226 17.42 6.09 6.16
CA LYS A 226 16.87 5.14 7.13
C LYS A 226 15.34 5.24 7.25
N GLU A 227 14.76 6.39 6.90
CA GLU A 227 13.34 6.69 7.05
C GLU A 227 12.47 6.17 5.90
N SER A 228 12.95 6.19 4.65
CA SER A 228 12.11 5.84 3.48
C SER A 228 12.45 4.51 2.81
N CYS A 229 13.47 3.81 3.29
CA CYS A 229 13.88 2.53 2.68
C CYS A 229 12.85 1.42 2.86
N CYS A 230 12.10 1.46 3.95
CA CYS A 230 11.48 0.25 4.46
C CYS A 230 10.14 0.50 5.16
N ASN A 231 9.51 1.67 5.01
CA ASN A 231 8.21 2.05 5.55
C ASN A 231 7.13 2.14 4.44
N ASN A 232 6.01 2.78 4.71
CA ASN A 232 4.92 2.96 3.74
C ASN A 232 5.38 3.57 2.39
N HIS A 233 6.41 4.41 2.36
CA HIS A 233 6.99 4.90 1.11
C HIS A 233 7.64 3.79 0.27
N PHE A 234 8.29 2.84 0.93
CA PHE A 234 8.82 1.66 0.26
C PHE A 234 7.68 0.78 -0.29
N TYR A 235 6.65 0.53 0.50
CA TYR A 235 5.50 -0.28 0.06
C TYR A 235 4.79 0.33 -1.14
N ARG A 236 4.69 1.66 -1.20
CA ARG A 236 4.18 2.37 -2.37
C ARG A 236 5.08 2.20 -3.60
N ARG A 237 6.41 2.35 -3.44
CA ARG A 237 7.36 2.11 -4.53
C ARG A 237 7.30 0.67 -5.04
N ALA A 238 7.18 -0.28 -4.12
CA ALA A 238 7.03 -1.68 -4.44
C ALA A 238 5.78 -1.94 -5.30
N LEU A 239 4.67 -1.32 -4.94
CA LEU A 239 3.41 -1.49 -5.64
C LEU A 239 3.49 -1.12 -7.12
N TYR A 240 4.02 0.07 -7.47
CA TYR A 240 4.14 0.41 -8.89
C TYR A 240 5.25 -0.38 -9.59
N ALA A 241 6.33 -0.71 -8.88
CA ALA A 241 7.38 -1.56 -9.45
C ALA A 241 6.84 -2.95 -9.81
N THR A 242 6.01 -3.54 -8.95
CA THR A 242 5.35 -4.83 -9.22
C THR A 242 4.50 -4.76 -10.47
N MET A 243 3.60 -3.76 -10.57
CA MET A 243 2.69 -3.65 -11.71
C MET A 243 3.47 -3.42 -13.01
N ILE A 244 4.45 -2.51 -12.98
CA ILE A 244 5.28 -2.24 -14.15
C ILE A 244 6.12 -3.48 -14.50
N GLY A 245 6.66 -4.19 -13.49
CA GLY A 245 7.35 -5.46 -13.71
C GLY A 245 6.49 -6.50 -14.43
N VAL A 246 5.19 -6.58 -14.09
CA VAL A 246 4.23 -7.44 -14.82
C VAL A 246 4.08 -6.97 -16.27
N LEU A 247 3.80 -5.69 -16.50
CA LEU A 247 3.55 -5.11 -17.82
C LEU A 247 4.73 -5.21 -18.77
N THR A 248 5.97 -5.17 -18.23
CA THR A 248 7.22 -5.17 -19.02
C THR A 248 7.98 -6.51 -18.93
N GLU A 249 7.39 -7.53 -18.32
CA GLU A 249 8.00 -8.84 -18.05
C GLU A 249 9.34 -8.75 -17.29
N ASP A 250 9.50 -7.67 -16.49
CA ASP A 250 10.71 -7.41 -15.72
C ASP A 250 10.66 -8.09 -14.35
N ASN A 251 11.34 -9.21 -14.23
CA ASN A 251 11.38 -9.99 -13.00
C ASN A 251 12.14 -9.30 -11.86
N GLU A 252 13.01 -8.33 -12.12
CA GLU A 252 13.70 -7.57 -11.07
C GLU A 252 12.72 -6.62 -10.39
N LEU A 253 11.95 -5.85 -11.17
CA LEU A 253 10.90 -4.98 -10.66
C LEU A 253 9.80 -5.78 -9.95
N PHE A 254 9.39 -6.92 -10.50
CA PHE A 254 8.40 -7.79 -9.87
C PHE A 254 8.89 -8.30 -8.50
N ARG A 255 10.11 -8.83 -8.42
CA ARG A 255 10.71 -9.30 -7.16
C ARG A 255 10.94 -8.17 -6.16
N TYR A 256 11.19 -6.95 -6.61
CA TYR A 256 11.27 -5.80 -5.72
C TYR A 256 9.96 -5.63 -4.93
N GLY A 257 8.81 -5.82 -5.59
CA GLY A 257 7.50 -5.80 -4.96
C GLY A 257 7.24 -6.96 -4.00
N VAL A 258 7.61 -8.18 -4.41
CA VAL A 258 7.53 -9.36 -3.52
C VAL A 258 8.39 -9.17 -2.27
N GLY A 259 9.60 -8.62 -2.44
CA GLY A 259 10.50 -8.30 -1.34
C GLY A 259 9.92 -7.32 -0.32
N ALA A 260 8.99 -6.45 -0.73
CA ALA A 260 8.28 -5.56 0.19
C ALA A 260 7.31 -6.32 1.10
N VAL A 261 6.61 -7.33 0.57
CA VAL A 261 5.72 -8.18 1.38
C VAL A 261 6.54 -8.98 2.40
N TYR A 262 7.61 -9.65 1.94
CA TYR A 262 8.52 -10.35 2.85
C TYR A 262 9.09 -9.44 3.94
N SER A 263 9.49 -8.23 3.57
CA SER A 263 10.04 -7.26 4.54
C SER A 263 9.02 -6.85 5.59
N ALA A 264 7.79 -6.59 5.19
CA ALA A 264 6.72 -6.22 6.11
C ALA A 264 6.39 -7.34 7.10
N LEU A 265 6.26 -8.58 6.60
CA LEU A 265 5.96 -9.73 7.45
C LEU A 265 7.12 -10.06 8.40
N ASN A 266 8.38 -9.95 7.95
CA ASN A 266 9.55 -10.23 8.78
C ASN A 266 9.74 -9.24 9.94
N GLU A 267 9.45 -7.94 9.72
CA GLU A 267 9.65 -6.91 10.77
C GLU A 267 8.41 -6.65 11.64
N MET A 268 7.32 -7.38 11.45
CA MET A 268 6.12 -7.24 12.29
C MET A 268 6.41 -7.48 13.76
N THR A 269 5.76 -6.71 14.63
CA THR A 269 5.71 -7.03 16.06
C THR A 269 4.92 -8.32 16.28
N GLN A 270 5.09 -8.93 17.42
CA GLN A 270 4.37 -10.15 17.78
C GLN A 270 2.84 -10.00 17.67
N GLN A 271 2.33 -8.78 17.81
CA GLN A 271 0.90 -8.47 17.69
C GLN A 271 0.46 -8.09 16.27
N GLY A 272 1.35 -8.00 15.29
CA GLY A 272 1.03 -7.63 13.91
C GLY A 272 1.29 -6.16 13.55
N GLY A 273 1.81 -5.36 14.46
CA GLY A 273 2.14 -3.95 14.21
C GLY A 273 3.38 -3.79 13.34
N LEU A 274 3.39 -2.82 12.43
CA LEU A 274 4.55 -2.45 11.62
C LEU A 274 5.40 -1.41 12.39
N PRO A 275 6.59 -1.74 12.90
CA PRO A 275 7.31 -0.89 13.86
C PRO A 275 7.61 0.53 13.37
N ARG A 276 7.88 0.68 12.06
CA ARG A 276 8.19 1.99 11.46
C ARG A 276 6.96 2.89 11.35
N GLU A 277 5.79 2.31 11.24
CA GLU A 277 4.51 3.03 11.22
C GLU A 277 4.06 3.31 12.66
N LEU A 278 4.27 2.38 13.58
CA LEU A 278 3.99 2.59 15.00
C LEU A 278 4.84 3.72 15.59
N ALA A 279 6.07 3.92 15.12
CA ALA A 279 6.94 5.03 15.52
C ALA A 279 6.40 6.44 15.13
N ARG A 280 5.24 6.52 14.47
CA ARG A 280 4.59 7.79 14.06
C ARG A 280 3.77 8.45 15.19
N GLY A 281 3.82 7.91 16.40
CA GLY A 281 3.18 8.48 17.59
C GLY A 281 1.66 8.57 17.46
N ARG A 282 1.07 9.77 17.56
CA ARG A 282 -0.40 9.99 17.42
C ARG A 282 -0.97 9.62 16.04
N ARG A 283 -0.15 9.26 15.08
CA ARG A 283 -0.56 8.80 13.75
C ARG A 283 -0.21 7.33 13.49
N ALA A 284 0.14 6.57 14.52
CA ALA A 284 0.53 5.17 14.36
C ALA A 284 -0.55 4.34 13.67
N VAL A 285 -1.80 4.41 14.14
CA VAL A 285 -2.94 3.71 13.53
C VAL A 285 -3.18 4.14 12.08
N HIS A 286 -3.13 5.46 11.81
CA HIS A 286 -3.25 5.98 10.45
C HIS A 286 -2.17 5.43 9.51
N TYR A 287 -0.91 5.40 9.97
CA TYR A 287 0.18 4.92 9.12
C TYR A 287 0.22 3.40 8.97
N GLN A 288 -0.24 2.64 10.00
CA GLN A 288 -0.50 1.21 9.85
C GLN A 288 -1.51 0.95 8.72
N ASN A 289 -2.65 1.65 8.73
CA ASN A 289 -3.64 1.58 7.67
C ASN A 289 -3.06 1.98 6.30
N TYR A 290 -2.26 3.05 6.28
CA TYR A 290 -1.65 3.56 5.05
C TYR A 290 -0.64 2.57 4.45
N ALA A 291 0.10 1.85 5.29
CA ALA A 291 1.00 0.77 4.85
C ALA A 291 0.21 -0.42 4.28
N LEU A 292 -0.88 -0.83 4.94
CA LEU A 292 -1.75 -1.91 4.47
C LEU A 292 -2.38 -1.60 3.11
N MET A 293 -2.74 -0.34 2.85
CA MET A 293 -3.29 0.08 1.57
C MET A 293 -2.36 -0.28 0.41
N TYR A 294 -1.07 -0.07 0.56
CA TYR A 294 -0.10 -0.43 -0.48
C TYR A 294 0.27 -1.91 -0.48
N LEU A 295 0.43 -2.52 0.70
CA LEU A 295 0.80 -3.92 0.81
C LEU A 295 -0.28 -4.85 0.25
N VAL A 296 -1.53 -4.67 0.64
CA VAL A 296 -2.65 -5.51 0.17
C VAL A 296 -2.87 -5.35 -1.32
N THR A 297 -2.80 -4.11 -1.85
CA THR A 297 -2.92 -3.88 -3.30
C THR A 297 -1.74 -4.49 -4.06
N ASN A 298 -0.53 -4.44 -3.51
CA ASN A 298 0.64 -5.11 -4.08
C ASN A 298 0.49 -6.65 -4.09
N MET A 299 0.02 -7.22 -2.97
CA MET A 299 -0.27 -8.65 -2.89
C MET A 299 -1.32 -9.07 -3.91
N GLN A 300 -2.31 -8.22 -4.20
CA GLN A 300 -3.30 -8.48 -5.23
C GLN A 300 -2.66 -8.63 -6.62
N ILE A 301 -1.72 -7.75 -6.99
CA ILE A 301 -1.00 -7.88 -8.27
C ILE A 301 -0.20 -9.19 -8.31
N ILE A 302 0.50 -9.52 -7.22
CA ILE A 302 1.30 -10.74 -7.11
C ILE A 302 0.42 -11.99 -7.20
N SER A 303 -0.75 -11.99 -6.56
CA SER A 303 -1.70 -13.11 -6.61
C SER A 303 -2.23 -13.37 -8.02
N ARG A 304 -2.38 -12.32 -8.85
CA ARG A 304 -2.76 -12.45 -10.27
C ARG A 304 -1.70 -13.13 -11.13
N GLN A 305 -0.49 -13.26 -10.62
CA GLN A 305 0.58 -14.05 -11.20
C GLN A 305 0.58 -15.53 -10.72
N GLY A 306 -0.48 -15.96 -10.02
CA GLY A 306 -0.67 -17.34 -9.55
C GLY A 306 0.05 -17.68 -8.25
N TYR A 307 0.61 -16.71 -7.53
CA TYR A 307 1.25 -16.93 -6.25
C TYR A 307 0.25 -16.78 -5.08
N ASP A 308 0.29 -17.74 -4.15
CA ASP A 308 -0.52 -17.71 -2.91
C ASP A 308 0.08 -16.75 -1.88
N ILE A 309 0.23 -15.48 -2.27
CA ILE A 309 0.89 -14.44 -1.47
C ILE A 309 0.08 -14.02 -0.24
N PHE A 310 -1.25 -14.14 -0.28
CA PHE A 310 -2.13 -13.77 0.82
C PHE A 310 -2.01 -14.74 2.02
N HIS A 311 -1.61 -15.99 1.78
CA HIS A 311 -1.34 -16.98 2.83
C HIS A 311 0.16 -17.12 3.14
N LEU A 312 1.00 -16.26 2.54
CA LEU A 312 2.44 -16.26 2.83
C LEU A 312 2.67 -16.04 4.33
N LYS A 313 3.49 -16.91 4.91
CA LYS A 313 3.92 -16.82 6.30
C LYS A 313 5.44 -16.61 6.40
N VAL A 314 5.86 -15.55 7.07
CA VAL A 314 7.27 -15.21 7.32
C VAL A 314 7.45 -14.98 8.81
N ASP A 315 8.38 -15.66 9.44
CA ASP A 315 8.67 -15.59 10.88
C ASP A 315 7.43 -15.75 11.78
N GLY A 316 6.45 -16.53 11.29
CA GLY A 316 5.21 -16.79 12.02
C GLY A 316 4.10 -15.81 11.68
N HIS A 317 4.36 -14.71 10.98
CA HIS A 317 3.41 -13.65 10.63
C HIS A 317 2.83 -13.80 9.22
N THR A 318 1.58 -13.35 9.08
CA THR A 318 0.82 -13.24 7.85
C THR A 318 0.28 -11.81 7.70
N ILE A 319 -0.24 -11.46 6.54
CA ILE A 319 -0.92 -10.16 6.37
C ILE A 319 -2.16 -10.02 7.28
N LYS A 320 -2.79 -11.14 7.62
CA LYS A 320 -3.96 -11.15 8.52
C LYS A 320 -3.61 -10.60 9.90
N ASP A 321 -2.42 -10.92 10.44
CA ASP A 321 -1.97 -10.40 11.74
C ASP A 321 -1.89 -8.87 11.73
N ALA A 322 -1.40 -8.28 10.61
CA ALA A 322 -1.32 -6.81 10.48
C ALA A 322 -2.69 -6.15 10.34
N VAL A 323 -3.64 -6.83 9.73
CA VAL A 323 -5.03 -6.36 9.59
C VAL A 323 -5.76 -6.46 10.92
N ASP A 324 -5.68 -7.60 11.61
CA ASP A 324 -6.28 -7.78 12.93
C ASP A 324 -5.76 -6.73 13.91
N PHE A 325 -4.44 -6.53 13.95
CA PHE A 325 -3.83 -5.48 14.78
C PHE A 325 -4.37 -4.08 14.47
N LEU A 326 -4.55 -3.73 13.19
CA LEU A 326 -5.11 -2.43 12.82
C LEU A 326 -6.54 -2.28 13.33
N LEU A 327 -7.39 -3.28 13.10
CA LEU A 327 -8.79 -3.24 13.51
C LEU A 327 -8.92 -3.13 15.04
N ASP A 328 -8.14 -3.94 15.76
CA ASP A 328 -8.10 -3.88 17.22
C ASP A 328 -7.56 -2.51 17.73
N ALA A 329 -6.55 -1.93 17.06
CA ALA A 329 -6.00 -0.62 17.44
C ALA A 329 -6.94 0.57 17.13
N ILE A 330 -7.86 0.40 16.17
CA ILE A 330 -8.94 1.38 15.93
C ILE A 330 -9.95 1.36 17.06
N GLU A 331 -10.27 0.18 17.59
CA GLU A 331 -11.21 -0.02 18.70
C GLU A 331 -10.59 0.35 20.05
N ASP A 332 -9.36 -0.13 20.31
CA ASP A 332 -8.61 0.14 21.53
C ASP A 332 -7.13 0.43 21.28
N ALA A 333 -6.77 1.70 21.28
CA ALA A 333 -5.39 2.13 21.10
C ALA A 333 -4.44 1.71 22.24
N SER A 334 -4.91 1.06 23.30
CA SER A 334 -4.04 0.56 24.38
C SER A 334 -3.12 -0.56 23.90
N ILE A 335 -3.48 -1.27 22.85
CA ILE A 335 -2.67 -2.35 22.26
C ILE A 335 -1.41 -1.85 21.54
N LEU A 336 -1.32 -0.56 21.24
CA LEU A 336 -0.14 0.06 20.60
C LEU A 336 1.11 0.02 21.50
N GLY A 337 0.94 -0.24 22.80
CA GLY A 337 2.00 -0.23 23.80
C GLY A 337 2.17 1.11 24.53
N GLU A 338 2.93 1.08 25.62
CA GLU A 338 3.03 2.20 26.58
C GLU A 338 3.71 3.45 25.99
N ASN A 339 4.57 3.29 25.00
CA ASN A 339 5.35 4.38 24.41
C ASN A 339 4.62 5.13 23.28
N ILE A 340 3.41 4.69 22.90
CA ILE A 340 2.63 5.31 21.83
C ILE A 340 1.40 5.97 22.47
N PRO A 341 1.13 7.25 22.14
CA PRO A 341 -0.03 7.96 22.69
C PRO A 341 -1.34 7.23 22.41
N ARG A 342 -2.19 7.05 23.41
CA ARG A 342 -3.52 6.44 23.24
C ARG A 342 -4.46 7.30 22.39
N GLU A 343 -4.29 8.61 22.42
CA GLU A 343 -5.02 9.51 21.54
C GLU A 343 -4.46 9.42 20.11
N GLN A 344 -5.15 8.70 19.26
CA GLN A 344 -4.76 8.48 17.87
C GLN A 344 -5.54 9.38 16.91
N TYR A 345 -4.94 9.68 15.75
CA TYR A 345 -5.60 10.38 14.66
C TYR A 345 -6.48 9.42 13.86
N HIS A 346 -7.79 9.61 13.90
CA HIS A 346 -8.78 8.80 13.20
C HIS A 346 -9.43 9.52 11.99
N GLY A 347 -8.88 10.66 11.57
CA GLY A 347 -9.43 11.42 10.42
C GLY A 347 -9.48 10.62 9.12
N PHE A 348 -8.59 9.63 8.96
CA PHE A 348 -8.58 8.74 7.80
C PHE A 348 -9.83 7.87 7.69
N LEU A 349 -10.55 7.59 8.76
CA LEU A 349 -11.81 6.84 8.73
C LEU A 349 -12.98 7.62 8.11
N ARG A 350 -12.82 8.93 7.92
CA ARG A 350 -13.82 9.82 7.27
C ARG A 350 -13.55 10.03 5.80
N ASP A 351 -12.40 9.57 5.31
CA ASP A 351 -11.98 9.67 3.92
C ASP A 351 -11.86 8.26 3.35
N ASN A 352 -12.87 7.85 2.60
CA ASN A 352 -13.05 6.47 2.15
C ASN A 352 -11.91 5.95 1.26
N GLN A 353 -11.10 6.83 0.65
CA GLN A 353 -9.93 6.40 -0.12
C GLN A 353 -8.98 5.53 0.69
N TYR A 354 -8.85 5.79 2.00
CA TYR A 354 -7.97 5.01 2.88
C TYR A 354 -8.49 3.61 3.21
N SER A 355 -9.72 3.30 2.82
CA SER A 355 -10.34 1.98 2.97
C SER A 355 -10.29 1.15 1.69
N SER A 356 -9.64 1.64 0.63
CA SER A 356 -9.61 1.00 -0.70
C SER A 356 -9.07 -0.44 -0.67
N TRP A 357 -8.06 -0.71 0.13
CA TRP A 357 -7.47 -2.03 0.29
C TRP A 357 -8.42 -3.05 0.93
N MET A 358 -9.41 -2.61 1.69
CA MET A 358 -10.38 -3.48 2.38
C MET A 358 -11.30 -4.19 1.39
N GLU A 359 -11.66 -3.56 0.25
CA GLU A 359 -12.40 -4.23 -0.83
C GLU A 359 -11.62 -5.41 -1.40
N ILE A 360 -10.31 -5.23 -1.59
CA ILE A 360 -9.41 -6.27 -2.09
C ILE A 360 -9.26 -7.37 -1.05
N TYR A 361 -8.98 -7.01 0.20
CA TYR A 361 -8.80 -7.96 1.29
C TYR A 361 -10.03 -8.85 1.49
N GLN A 362 -11.23 -8.27 1.38
CA GLN A 362 -12.49 -8.97 1.53
C GLN A 362 -12.71 -10.07 0.49
N GLN A 363 -12.10 -9.97 -0.69
CA GLN A 363 -12.12 -11.03 -1.69
C GLN A 363 -11.36 -12.30 -1.25
N HIS A 364 -10.38 -12.15 -0.36
CA HIS A 364 -9.53 -13.25 0.08
C HIS A 364 -9.91 -13.81 1.45
N PHE A 365 -10.44 -13.00 2.37
CA PHE A 365 -10.59 -13.39 3.77
C PHE A 365 -12.00 -13.29 4.35
N SER A 366 -12.96 -12.67 3.67
CA SER A 366 -14.36 -12.54 4.15
C SER A 366 -14.46 -12.11 5.62
N ASP A 367 -13.70 -11.08 6.04
CA ASP A 367 -13.68 -10.61 7.43
C ASP A 367 -14.95 -9.82 7.75
N PRO A 368 -15.74 -10.22 8.80
CA PRO A 368 -17.02 -9.57 9.13
C PRO A 368 -16.85 -8.12 9.62
N ARG A 369 -15.75 -7.76 10.30
CA ARG A 369 -15.48 -6.39 10.79
C ARG A 369 -15.23 -5.46 9.61
N ILE A 370 -14.46 -5.92 8.62
CA ILE A 370 -14.23 -5.17 7.37
C ILE A 370 -15.52 -5.08 6.57
N ALA A 371 -16.30 -6.15 6.46
CA ALA A 371 -17.58 -6.13 5.75
C ALA A 371 -18.54 -5.07 6.33
N GLU A 372 -18.66 -4.99 7.66
CA GLU A 372 -19.47 -4.00 8.35
C GLU A 372 -18.95 -2.58 8.09
N PHE A 373 -17.64 -2.37 8.20
CA PHE A 373 -17.03 -1.07 7.96
C PHE A 373 -17.25 -0.58 6.52
N LEU A 374 -17.11 -1.44 5.53
CA LEU A 374 -17.29 -1.11 4.12
C LEU A 374 -18.73 -0.67 3.77
N ILE A 375 -19.75 -1.07 4.55
CA ILE A 375 -21.14 -0.63 4.34
C ILE A 375 -21.25 0.91 4.33
N THR A 376 -20.49 1.58 5.19
CA THR A 376 -20.52 3.04 5.33
C THR A 376 -19.54 3.76 4.41
N GLN A 377 -18.55 3.05 3.85
CA GLN A 377 -17.48 3.64 3.06
C GLN A 377 -17.74 3.63 1.55
N ARG A 378 -18.56 2.69 1.08
CA ARG A 378 -18.86 2.53 -0.35
C ARG A 378 -19.75 3.65 -0.89
N PRO A 379 -19.58 4.07 -2.16
CA PRO A 379 -18.56 3.61 -3.11
C PRO A 379 -17.18 4.21 -2.81
N ILE A 380 -16.13 3.41 -3.01
CA ILE A 380 -14.74 3.78 -2.74
C ILE A 380 -14.02 4.09 -4.04
N TYR A 381 -13.43 5.28 -4.11
CA TYR A 381 -12.49 5.71 -5.13
C TYR A 381 -11.17 6.10 -4.48
N ASN A 382 -10.07 5.60 -5.03
CA ASN A 382 -8.73 5.99 -4.59
C ASN A 382 -7.82 6.20 -5.81
N ARG A 383 -7.57 7.45 -6.19
CA ARG A 383 -6.75 7.79 -7.37
C ARG A 383 -5.35 7.18 -7.34
N SER A 384 -4.75 7.06 -6.15
CA SER A 384 -3.38 6.60 -5.96
C SER A 384 -3.27 5.16 -5.46
N ALA A 385 -4.37 4.39 -5.41
CA ALA A 385 -4.35 2.99 -5.01
C ALA A 385 -5.55 2.21 -5.58
N GLY A 386 -5.60 2.09 -6.90
CA GLY A 386 -6.52 1.20 -7.59
C GLY A 386 -7.76 1.83 -8.23
N GLY A 387 -7.91 3.17 -8.22
CA GLY A 387 -9.00 3.84 -8.93
C GLY A 387 -10.37 3.55 -8.32
N TYR A 388 -11.32 3.08 -9.14
CA TYR A 388 -12.70 2.77 -8.75
C TYR A 388 -12.82 1.41 -8.07
N VAL A 389 -12.28 1.29 -6.86
CA VAL A 389 -12.07 0.02 -6.17
C VAL A 389 -13.37 -0.72 -5.89
N THR A 390 -14.44 -0.03 -5.45
CA THR A 390 -15.76 -0.66 -5.29
C THR A 390 -16.29 -1.21 -6.63
N LEU A 391 -16.15 -0.45 -7.71
CA LEU A 391 -16.55 -0.89 -9.04
C LEU A 391 -15.81 -2.18 -9.45
N PHE A 392 -14.52 -2.29 -9.11
CA PHE A 392 -13.67 -3.40 -9.55
C PHE A 392 -13.75 -4.64 -8.64
N PHE A 393 -13.98 -4.46 -7.34
CA PHE A 393 -13.83 -5.53 -6.36
C PHE A 393 -15.09 -5.87 -5.57
N MET A 394 -16.06 -4.97 -5.41
CA MET A 394 -17.22 -5.26 -4.56
C MET A 394 -17.97 -6.51 -5.05
N ASP A 395 -18.30 -7.41 -4.13
CA ASP A 395 -19.19 -8.53 -4.38
C ASP A 395 -20.59 -7.99 -4.74
N PRO A 396 -21.18 -8.33 -5.91
CA PRO A 396 -22.47 -7.84 -6.34
C PRO A 396 -23.63 -8.31 -5.46
N THR A 397 -23.42 -9.36 -4.68
CA THR A 397 -24.45 -9.87 -3.74
C THR A 397 -24.60 -9.01 -2.49
N VAL A 398 -23.63 -8.12 -2.22
CA VAL A 398 -23.68 -7.19 -1.10
C VAL A 398 -24.74 -6.12 -1.36
N GLN A 399 -25.82 -6.15 -0.59
CA GLN A 399 -26.87 -5.14 -0.67
C GLN A 399 -26.51 -3.93 0.21
N LYS A 400 -26.89 -2.73 -0.25
CA LYS A 400 -26.77 -1.51 0.54
C LYS A 400 -27.74 -1.59 1.73
N TYR A 401 -27.22 -1.99 2.90
CA TYR A 401 -28.01 -1.83 4.12
C TYR A 401 -28.11 -0.33 4.44
N ARG A 402 -29.26 0.26 4.16
CA ARG A 402 -29.61 1.58 4.70
C ARG A 402 -30.00 1.37 6.17
N ARG A 403 -29.03 1.53 7.06
CA ARG A 403 -29.41 1.87 8.44
C ARG A 403 -30.19 3.18 8.36
N PRO A 404 -31.43 3.25 8.87
CA PRO A 404 -32.14 4.50 8.96
C PRO A 404 -31.24 5.48 9.75
N LYS A 405 -30.87 6.61 9.14
CA LYS A 405 -30.21 7.67 9.88
C LYS A 405 -31.14 8.11 10.99
N THR A 406 -30.64 8.21 12.22
CA THR A 406 -31.40 8.87 13.27
C THR A 406 -31.46 10.36 12.96
N GLU A 407 -32.53 11.04 13.34
CA GLU A 407 -32.68 12.50 13.12
C GLU A 407 -31.48 13.30 13.67
N ASP A 408 -30.80 12.79 14.69
CA ASP A 408 -29.63 13.42 15.27
C ASP A 408 -28.38 13.26 14.39
N GLU A 409 -28.22 12.13 13.68
CA GLU A 409 -27.13 11.92 12.73
C GLU A 409 -27.30 12.78 11.47
N GLU A 410 -28.55 13.02 11.01
CA GLU A 410 -28.84 13.97 9.93
C GLU A 410 -28.54 15.42 10.32
N LYS A 411 -28.92 15.80 11.53
CA LYS A 411 -28.61 17.14 12.10
C LYS A 411 -27.12 17.36 12.28
N GLN A 412 -26.40 16.34 12.72
CA GLN A 412 -24.93 16.40 12.88
C GLN A 412 -24.22 16.49 11.53
N GLN A 413 -24.66 15.75 10.52
CA GLN A 413 -24.08 15.80 9.19
C GLN A 413 -24.33 17.18 8.52
N LEU A 414 -25.52 17.74 8.67
CA LEU A 414 -25.85 19.10 8.19
C LEU A 414 -25.03 20.17 8.92
N SER A 415 -24.74 20.00 10.21
CA SER A 415 -23.94 20.95 10.99
C SER A 415 -22.46 20.95 10.63
N VAL A 416 -21.92 19.82 10.15
CA VAL A 416 -20.55 19.70 9.67
C VAL A 416 -20.38 20.34 8.29
N TYR A 417 -21.33 20.13 7.38
CA TYR A 417 -21.32 20.79 6.08
C TYR A 417 -21.60 22.30 6.15
N GLY A 418 -22.40 22.74 7.12
CA GLY A 418 -22.72 24.16 7.33
C GLY A 418 -21.57 24.98 7.94
N LYS A 419 -20.56 24.33 8.55
CA LYS A 419 -19.40 25.02 9.13
C LYS A 419 -18.21 25.17 8.17
N GLU A 420 -18.17 24.41 7.07
CA GLU A 420 -17.15 24.54 6.05
C GLU A 420 -17.46 25.57 4.95
N SER A 421 -18.67 26.12 4.96
CA SER A 421 -19.10 27.14 3.99
C SER A 421 -19.03 28.58 4.51
N SER A 422 -18.42 28.85 5.67
CA SER A 422 -18.13 30.22 6.10
C SER A 422 -16.76 30.66 5.58
N PRO A 423 -16.68 31.71 4.76
CA PRO A 423 -15.40 32.23 4.30
C PRO A 423 -14.75 33.02 5.43
N LEU A 424 -13.54 32.64 5.79
CA LEU A 424 -12.52 33.52 6.39
C LEU A 424 -11.22 33.34 5.62
#